data_4c8d7c895014d73a1977b5a0c8893cd6
#
_entry.id   4c8d7c895014d73a1977b5a0c8893cd6
#
_cell.length_a   1.000
_cell.length_b   1.000
_cell.length_c   1.000
_cell.angle_alpha   90.00
_cell.angle_beta   90.00
_cell.angle_gamma   90.00
#
_symmetry.space_group_name_H-M   'P 1'
#
loop_
_entity.id
_entity.type
_entity.pdbx_description
1 polymer ?
#
loop_
_entity_poly.entity_id
_entity_poly.type
_entity_poly.pdbx_seq_one_letter_code
_entity_poly.pdbx_strand_id
1 'polypeptide(L)'
;LPVNQYLNPDLRERLQSQMQGEHQVTPRRRITVEQVKVVPQPVGGFVDHVWNLTDASEFEESRVLVVDPGFFSVDWVLISHGELRRQSCGTSLEASSVILDEAAKLVANDFGGNIGRERLENAIRQNQTEVRLFGERIDFASYLKKAAEKVGPIVATRLRESLRKENAGADIVLLVGGGAGFFEPSVKEAFPNLKVSTSDLPVFAN
;
A
#
# COMPACT_ATOMS: atom_id res chain seq x y z
N LEU A 1 7.00 -9.84 -3.08
CA LEU A 1 8.06 -8.82 -3.08
C LEU A 1 7.46 -7.43 -3.28
N PRO A 2 8.03 -6.35 -2.68
CA PRO A 2 7.77 -4.99 -3.11
C PRO A 2 7.98 -4.84 -4.62
N VAL A 3 7.24 -3.93 -5.25
CA VAL A 3 7.23 -3.83 -6.72
C VAL A 3 8.61 -3.52 -7.31
N ASN A 4 9.37 -2.60 -6.69
CA ASN A 4 10.71 -2.26 -7.13
C ASN A 4 11.68 -3.45 -7.11
N GLN A 5 11.56 -4.34 -6.11
CA GLN A 5 12.35 -5.57 -6.02
C GLN A 5 11.85 -6.62 -7.00
N TYR A 6 10.54 -6.74 -7.18
CA TYR A 6 9.94 -7.65 -8.16
C TYR A 6 10.37 -7.33 -9.60
N LEU A 7 10.49 -6.05 -9.94
CA LEU A 7 10.93 -5.62 -11.29
C LEU A 7 12.40 -5.93 -11.55
N ASN A 8 13.21 -6.20 -10.54
CA ASN A 8 14.60 -6.63 -10.67
C ASN A 8 14.65 -8.17 -10.87
N PRO A 9 15.11 -8.66 -12.06
CA PRO A 9 15.17 -10.10 -12.34
C PRO A 9 16.05 -10.87 -11.36
N ASP A 10 17.22 -10.33 -11.02
CA ASP A 10 18.20 -11.01 -10.16
C ASP A 10 17.64 -11.26 -8.75
N LEU A 11 16.88 -10.29 -8.21
CA LEU A 11 16.26 -10.44 -6.89
C LEU A 11 15.15 -11.49 -6.92
N ARG A 12 14.35 -11.55 -7.99
CA ARG A 12 13.33 -12.60 -8.13
C ARG A 12 13.93 -13.99 -8.21
N GLU A 13 14.92 -14.17 -9.08
CA GLU A 13 15.60 -15.45 -9.29
C GLU A 13 16.30 -15.91 -8.01
N ARG A 14 16.97 -14.99 -7.32
CA ARG A 14 17.59 -15.28 -6.03
C ARG A 14 16.58 -15.76 -5.00
N LEU A 15 15.44 -15.05 -4.83
CA LEU A 15 14.42 -15.48 -3.90
C LEU A 15 13.82 -16.83 -4.30
N GLN A 16 13.53 -17.02 -5.58
CA GLN A 16 13.00 -18.27 -6.11
C GLN A 16 13.94 -19.43 -5.81
N SER A 17 15.23 -19.28 -6.09
CA SER A 17 16.27 -20.29 -5.83
C SER A 17 16.46 -20.59 -4.34
N GLN A 18 16.35 -19.57 -3.48
CA GLN A 18 16.47 -19.74 -2.03
C GLN A 18 15.26 -20.47 -1.42
N MET A 19 14.08 -20.30 -2.00
CA MET A 19 12.85 -20.90 -1.48
C MET A 19 12.57 -22.29 -2.07
N GLN A 20 13.14 -22.65 -3.22
CA GLN A 20 12.97 -23.94 -3.87
C GLN A 20 13.93 -24.97 -3.27
N GLY A 21 13.48 -26.23 -3.08
CA GLY A 21 14.28 -27.32 -2.56
C GLY A 21 13.83 -27.82 -1.20
N GLU A 22 14.74 -28.52 -0.49
CA GLU A 22 14.45 -29.11 0.81
C GLU A 22 14.74 -28.11 1.95
N HIS A 23 13.79 -27.99 2.87
CA HIS A 23 13.89 -27.10 4.03
C HIS A 23 13.59 -27.84 5.33
N GLN A 24 14.47 -27.71 6.31
CA GLN A 24 14.24 -28.18 7.67
C GLN A 24 13.43 -27.13 8.43
N VAL A 25 12.13 -27.33 8.60
CA VAL A 25 11.23 -26.38 9.25
C VAL A 25 11.27 -26.49 10.77
N THR A 26 11.36 -27.74 11.26
CA THR A 26 11.59 -28.02 12.69
C THR A 26 12.56 -29.18 12.81
N PRO A 27 13.12 -29.48 14.01
CA PRO A 27 14.01 -30.63 14.21
C PRO A 27 13.46 -31.97 13.72
N ARG A 28 12.12 -32.09 13.63
CA ARG A 28 11.42 -33.32 13.23
C ARG A 28 10.66 -33.21 11.91
N ARG A 29 10.64 -32.03 11.24
CA ARG A 29 9.85 -31.81 10.04
C ARG A 29 10.69 -31.17 8.93
N ARG A 30 10.78 -31.89 7.82
CA ARG A 30 11.36 -31.45 6.56
C ARG A 30 10.24 -31.29 5.53
N ILE A 31 10.36 -30.27 4.68
CA ILE A 31 9.46 -30.03 3.54
C ILE A 31 10.31 -29.91 2.28
N THR A 32 9.71 -30.26 1.15
CA THR A 32 10.28 -30.03 -0.18
C THR A 32 9.40 -29.05 -0.91
N VAL A 33 9.96 -27.92 -1.35
CA VAL A 33 9.30 -26.93 -2.18
C VAL A 33 9.64 -27.22 -3.63
N GLU A 34 8.69 -27.76 -4.36
CA GLU A 34 8.90 -28.18 -5.76
C GLU A 34 8.89 -26.99 -6.71
N GLN A 35 8.02 -26.00 -6.48
CA GLN A 35 7.85 -24.83 -7.32
C GLN A 35 7.64 -23.58 -6.49
N VAL A 36 8.27 -22.47 -6.92
CA VAL A 36 8.10 -21.13 -6.33
C VAL A 36 7.66 -20.17 -7.42
N LYS A 37 6.56 -19.46 -7.19
CA LYS A 37 6.09 -18.36 -8.03
C LYS A 37 6.23 -17.06 -7.24
N VAL A 38 7.08 -16.18 -7.70
CA VAL A 38 7.26 -14.84 -7.10
C VAL A 38 6.33 -13.85 -7.79
N VAL A 39 5.53 -13.15 -6.98
CA VAL A 39 4.58 -12.11 -7.44
C VAL A 39 4.85 -10.80 -6.70
N PRO A 40 4.51 -9.64 -7.25
CA PRO A 40 4.57 -8.38 -6.53
C PRO A 40 3.48 -8.34 -5.44
N GLN A 41 3.78 -7.67 -4.33
CA GLN A 41 2.93 -7.64 -3.13
C GLN A 41 1.49 -7.19 -3.41
N PRO A 42 1.21 -6.14 -4.21
CA PRO A 42 -0.17 -5.72 -4.48
C PRO A 42 -1.04 -6.79 -5.16
N VAL A 43 -0.41 -7.73 -5.90
CA VAL A 43 -1.15 -8.86 -6.50
C VAL A 43 -1.76 -9.76 -5.43
N GLY A 44 -1.09 -9.93 -4.28
CA GLY A 44 -1.65 -10.68 -3.15
C GLY A 44 -2.93 -10.02 -2.62
N GLY A 45 -2.90 -8.70 -2.42
CA GLY A 45 -4.08 -7.94 -1.99
C GLY A 45 -5.22 -7.96 -3.01
N PHE A 46 -4.91 -7.93 -4.31
CA PHE A 46 -5.90 -8.11 -5.38
C PHE A 46 -6.56 -9.49 -5.32
N VAL A 47 -5.77 -10.55 -5.24
CA VAL A 47 -6.29 -11.94 -5.18
C VAL A 47 -7.15 -12.13 -3.94
N ASP A 48 -6.73 -11.65 -2.78
CA ASP A 48 -7.50 -11.74 -1.54
C ASP A 48 -8.83 -10.98 -1.66
N HIS A 49 -8.81 -9.76 -2.22
CA HIS A 49 -10.02 -8.97 -2.43
C HIS A 49 -11.01 -9.71 -3.35
N VAL A 50 -10.56 -10.15 -4.52
CA VAL A 50 -11.39 -10.85 -5.52
C VAL A 50 -11.94 -12.17 -4.97
N TRP A 51 -11.13 -12.93 -4.21
CA TRP A 51 -11.54 -14.18 -3.59
C TRP A 51 -12.70 -14.02 -2.60
N ASN A 52 -12.79 -12.89 -1.94
CA ASN A 52 -13.83 -12.61 -0.96
C ASN A 52 -15.10 -11.99 -1.57
N LEU A 53 -15.13 -11.73 -2.88
CA LEU A 53 -16.33 -11.25 -3.58
C LEU A 53 -17.28 -12.39 -3.92
N THR A 54 -18.58 -12.11 -3.84
CA THR A 54 -19.62 -13.03 -4.31
C THR A 54 -19.65 -13.11 -5.85
N ASP A 55 -19.32 -12.01 -6.52
CA ASP A 55 -19.18 -11.90 -7.97
C ASP A 55 -17.91 -11.10 -8.29
N ALA A 56 -16.97 -11.77 -8.94
CA ALA A 56 -15.68 -11.23 -9.31
C ALA A 56 -15.61 -10.77 -10.78
N SER A 57 -16.67 -10.98 -11.57
CA SER A 57 -16.68 -10.76 -13.02
C SER A 57 -16.23 -9.34 -13.42
N GLU A 58 -16.66 -8.33 -12.66
CA GLU A 58 -16.25 -6.94 -12.90
C GLU A 58 -14.72 -6.77 -12.85
N PHE A 59 -14.04 -7.42 -11.89
CA PHE A 59 -12.59 -7.34 -11.75
C PHE A 59 -11.82 -8.18 -12.77
N GLU A 60 -12.41 -9.29 -13.23
CA GLU A 60 -11.80 -10.17 -14.24
C GLU A 60 -11.81 -9.52 -15.63
N GLU A 61 -12.88 -8.79 -15.95
CA GLU A 61 -13.06 -8.11 -17.24
C GLU A 61 -12.39 -6.74 -17.32
N SER A 62 -12.07 -6.14 -16.15
CA SER A 62 -11.54 -4.78 -16.05
C SER A 62 -10.01 -4.72 -16.04
N ARG A 63 -9.51 -3.52 -16.39
CA ARG A 63 -8.12 -3.13 -16.10
C ARG A 63 -8.09 -2.52 -14.71
N VAL A 64 -7.49 -3.22 -13.76
CA VAL A 64 -7.47 -2.83 -12.36
C VAL A 64 -6.11 -2.29 -11.98
N LEU A 65 -6.06 -1.01 -11.58
CA LEU A 65 -4.91 -0.41 -10.93
C LEU A 65 -4.98 -0.76 -9.45
N VAL A 66 -4.18 -1.72 -9.01
CA VAL A 66 -4.07 -2.10 -7.60
C VAL A 66 -2.99 -1.26 -6.94
N VAL A 67 -3.35 -0.55 -5.89
CA VAL A 67 -2.46 0.34 -5.11
C VAL A 67 -2.40 -0.17 -3.69
N ASP A 68 -1.19 -0.44 -3.20
CA ASP A 68 -0.90 -0.95 -1.86
C ASP A 68 -0.12 0.11 -1.05
N PRO A 69 -0.80 1.02 -0.36
CA PRO A 69 -0.16 1.97 0.53
C PRO A 69 0.30 1.27 1.81
N GLY A 70 1.59 0.91 1.82
CA GLY A 70 2.27 0.37 2.99
C GLY A 70 2.80 1.44 3.93
N PHE A 71 3.60 1.00 4.90
CA PHE A 71 4.23 1.91 5.87
C PHE A 71 5.41 2.67 5.29
N PHE A 72 6.29 2.01 4.52
CA PHE A 72 7.51 2.59 3.96
C PHE A 72 7.45 2.86 2.45
N SER A 73 6.50 2.26 1.75
CA SER A 73 6.28 2.46 0.32
C SER A 73 4.80 2.40 -0.02
N VAL A 74 4.45 3.08 -1.11
CA VAL A 74 3.21 2.84 -1.84
C VAL A 74 3.59 2.13 -3.11
N ASP A 75 3.18 0.88 -3.23
CA ASP A 75 3.42 0.04 -4.38
C ASP A 75 2.16 -0.05 -5.24
N TRP A 76 2.30 -0.11 -6.58
CA TRP A 76 1.16 -0.31 -7.45
C TRP A 76 1.48 -1.19 -8.65
N VAL A 77 0.45 -1.87 -9.12
CA VAL A 77 0.47 -2.70 -10.32
C VAL A 77 -0.79 -2.48 -11.14
N LEU A 78 -0.67 -2.58 -12.47
CA LEU A 78 -1.83 -2.65 -13.36
C LEU A 78 -2.04 -4.10 -13.78
N ILE A 79 -3.23 -4.63 -13.51
CA ILE A 79 -3.67 -5.95 -13.93
C ILE A 79 -4.72 -5.76 -15.03
N SER A 80 -4.54 -6.42 -16.16
CA SER A 80 -5.44 -6.36 -17.30
C SER A 80 -5.72 -7.78 -17.78
N HIS A 81 -6.96 -8.25 -17.70
CA HIS A 81 -7.37 -9.60 -18.06
C HIS A 81 -6.51 -10.68 -17.37
N GLY A 82 -6.26 -10.51 -16.07
CA GLY A 82 -5.42 -11.42 -15.29
C GLY A 82 -3.90 -11.31 -15.52
N GLU A 83 -3.45 -10.44 -16.42
CA GLU A 83 -2.03 -10.24 -16.73
C GLU A 83 -1.47 -8.96 -16.13
N LEU A 84 -0.26 -9.06 -15.57
CA LEU A 84 0.48 -7.93 -15.02
C LEU A 84 1.10 -7.08 -16.12
N ARG A 85 0.78 -5.79 -16.18
CA ARG A 85 1.38 -4.80 -17.08
C ARG A 85 2.59 -4.15 -16.40
N ARG A 86 3.79 -4.71 -16.66
CA ARG A 86 5.02 -4.36 -15.93
C ARG A 86 5.45 -2.90 -16.02
N GLN A 87 5.24 -2.24 -17.17
CA GLN A 87 5.65 -0.85 -17.38
C GLN A 87 4.77 0.15 -16.61
N SER A 88 3.53 -0.26 -16.28
CA SER A 88 2.60 0.51 -15.45
C SER A 88 2.73 0.20 -13.95
N CYS A 89 3.68 -0.65 -13.55
CA CYS A 89 3.98 -0.90 -12.15
C CYS A 89 4.95 0.14 -11.61
N GLY A 90 4.89 0.39 -10.31
CA GLY A 90 5.81 1.33 -9.67
C GLY A 90 5.74 1.34 -8.15
N THR A 91 6.63 2.14 -7.59
CA THR A 91 6.79 2.33 -6.14
C THR A 91 7.00 3.82 -5.87
N SER A 92 6.40 4.32 -4.80
CA SER A 92 6.67 5.62 -4.20
C SER A 92 7.11 5.46 -2.76
N LEU A 93 8.03 6.31 -2.31
CA LEU A 93 8.45 6.36 -0.91
C LEU A 93 7.60 7.33 -0.08
N GLU A 94 6.71 8.09 -0.69
CA GLU A 94 5.70 8.92 -0.02
C GLU A 94 4.59 8.02 0.54
N ALA A 95 4.91 7.32 1.63
CA ALA A 95 4.07 6.32 2.26
C ALA A 95 3.49 6.79 3.59
N SER A 96 2.83 5.90 4.32
CA SER A 96 2.20 6.23 5.61
C SER A 96 3.20 6.80 6.62
N SER A 97 4.46 6.34 6.62
CA SER A 97 5.52 6.89 7.48
C SER A 97 5.79 8.37 7.22
N VAL A 98 5.73 8.81 5.94
CA VAL A 98 5.92 10.22 5.57
C VAL A 98 4.74 11.08 6.05
N ILE A 99 3.52 10.54 5.98
CA ILE A 99 2.33 11.20 6.54
C ILE A 99 2.47 11.38 8.06
N LEU A 100 2.93 10.34 8.77
CA LEU A 100 3.16 10.42 10.21
C LEU A 100 4.25 11.44 10.58
N ASP A 101 5.36 11.47 9.82
CA ASP A 101 6.43 12.44 10.04
C ASP A 101 5.96 13.88 9.78
N GLU A 102 5.13 14.08 8.75
CA GLU A 102 4.54 15.39 8.45
C GLU A 102 3.53 15.81 9.52
N ALA A 103 2.67 14.90 9.97
CA ALA A 103 1.74 15.17 11.07
C ALA A 103 2.48 15.53 12.37
N ALA A 104 3.57 14.81 12.69
CA ALA A 104 4.41 15.13 13.85
C ALA A 104 5.04 16.51 13.76
N LYS A 105 5.49 16.94 12.56
CA LYS A 105 6.00 18.30 12.33
C LYS A 105 4.92 19.36 12.53
N LEU A 106 3.71 19.13 12.02
CA LEU A 106 2.59 20.06 12.19
C LEU A 106 2.25 20.23 13.67
N VAL A 107 2.16 19.14 14.44
CA VAL A 107 1.96 19.19 15.88
C VAL A 107 3.10 19.94 16.58
N ALA A 108 4.36 19.68 16.19
CA ALA A 108 5.51 20.35 16.77
C ALA A 108 5.49 21.88 16.52
N ASN A 109 5.04 22.32 15.36
CA ASN A 109 4.91 23.73 15.04
C ASN A 109 3.84 24.43 15.88
N ASP A 110 2.71 23.77 16.14
CA ASP A 110 1.59 24.38 16.87
C ASP A 110 1.81 24.36 18.38
N PHE A 111 2.48 23.34 18.93
CA PHE A 111 2.63 23.13 20.37
C PHE A 111 4.06 23.29 20.90
N GLY A 112 5.02 23.56 20.02
CA GLY A 112 6.43 23.82 20.41
C GLY A 112 7.21 22.60 20.87
N GLY A 113 6.73 21.38 20.60
CA GLY A 113 7.37 20.14 21.06
C GLY A 113 7.30 19.01 20.05
N ASN A 114 8.29 18.12 20.06
CA ASN A 114 8.33 16.96 19.17
C ASN A 114 7.58 15.78 19.79
N ILE A 115 6.53 15.30 19.09
CA ILE A 115 5.78 14.12 19.51
C ILE A 115 6.45 12.81 19.08
N GLY A 116 7.24 12.83 18.00
CA GLY A 116 7.82 11.63 17.38
C GLY A 116 6.81 10.77 16.65
N ARG A 117 7.23 10.19 15.53
CA ARG A 117 6.40 9.29 14.71
C ARG A 117 5.89 8.08 15.48
N GLU A 118 6.76 7.45 16.28
CA GLU A 118 6.45 6.24 17.03
C GLU A 118 5.24 6.40 17.95
N ARG A 119 5.12 7.56 18.58
CA ARG A 119 3.99 7.83 19.48
C ARG A 119 2.68 7.95 18.73
N LEU A 120 2.68 8.57 17.54
CA LEU A 120 1.50 8.64 16.67
C LEU A 120 1.15 7.25 16.12
N GLU A 121 2.14 6.47 15.71
CA GLU A 121 1.93 5.10 15.24
C GLU A 121 1.29 4.22 16.32
N ASN A 122 1.78 4.28 17.55
CA ASN A 122 1.20 3.54 18.65
C ASN A 122 -0.23 3.98 18.98
N ALA A 123 -0.53 5.27 18.90
CA ALA A 123 -1.89 5.78 19.09
C ALA A 123 -2.86 5.26 17.99
N ILE A 124 -2.43 5.25 16.74
CA ILE A 124 -3.21 4.68 15.62
C ILE A 124 -3.47 3.19 15.84
N ARG A 125 -2.44 2.42 16.22
CA ARG A 125 -2.58 0.97 16.51
C ARG A 125 -3.58 0.70 17.64
N GLN A 126 -3.74 1.64 18.55
CA GLN A 126 -4.69 1.57 19.67
C GLN A 126 -6.05 2.20 19.34
N ASN A 127 -6.30 2.56 18.07
CA ASN A 127 -7.51 3.27 17.62
C ASN A 127 -7.79 4.57 18.41
N GLN A 128 -6.74 5.25 18.89
CA GLN A 128 -6.84 6.54 19.55
C GLN A 128 -6.85 7.65 18.49
N THR A 129 -7.63 8.68 18.72
CA THR A 129 -7.66 9.92 17.91
C THR A 129 -6.93 11.07 18.58
N GLU A 130 -6.64 10.93 19.88
CA GLU A 130 -5.99 11.93 20.71
C GLU A 130 -4.72 11.39 21.37
N VAL A 131 -3.73 12.25 21.54
CA VAL A 131 -2.52 11.98 22.33
C VAL A 131 -2.32 13.06 23.36
N ARG A 132 -1.75 12.70 24.51
CA ARG A 132 -1.44 13.66 25.57
C ARG A 132 -0.03 14.22 25.39
N LEU A 133 0.09 15.54 25.18
CA LEU A 133 1.34 16.28 25.07
C LEU A 133 1.31 17.45 26.02
N PHE A 134 2.41 17.67 26.76
CA PHE A 134 2.57 18.83 27.67
C PHE A 134 1.39 19.05 28.64
N GLY A 135 0.72 17.95 29.02
CA GLY A 135 -0.45 18.00 29.90
C GLY A 135 -1.79 18.17 29.20
N GLU A 136 -1.81 18.49 27.91
CA GLU A 136 -3.01 18.68 27.09
C GLU A 136 -3.33 17.46 26.23
N ARG A 137 -4.60 17.29 25.88
CA ARG A 137 -5.05 16.31 24.88
C ARG A 137 -5.09 16.98 23.52
N ILE A 138 -4.40 16.40 22.57
CA ILE A 138 -4.28 16.90 21.21
C ILE A 138 -4.99 15.92 20.27
N ASP A 139 -5.98 16.40 19.52
CA ASP A 139 -6.59 15.67 18.41
C ASP A 139 -5.58 15.57 17.26
N PHE A 140 -4.83 14.48 17.21
CA PHE A 140 -3.86 14.27 16.14
C PHE A 140 -4.49 13.76 14.84
N ALA A 141 -5.74 13.30 14.85
CA ALA A 141 -6.43 12.86 13.63
C ALA A 141 -6.57 14.01 12.61
N SER A 142 -6.80 15.24 13.09
CA SER A 142 -6.83 16.43 12.23
C SER A 142 -5.48 16.73 11.58
N TYR A 143 -4.37 16.49 12.28
CA TYR A 143 -3.01 16.63 11.75
C TYR A 143 -2.66 15.53 10.75
N LEU A 144 -3.08 14.29 10.99
CA LEU A 144 -2.95 13.20 10.02
C LEU A 144 -3.68 13.52 8.73
N LYS A 145 -4.91 14.04 8.83
CA LYS A 145 -5.68 14.46 7.65
C LYS A 145 -4.96 15.53 6.84
N LYS A 146 -4.50 16.61 7.49
CA LYS A 146 -3.71 17.68 6.84
C LYS A 146 -2.43 17.14 6.18
N ALA A 147 -1.74 16.23 6.85
CA ALA A 147 -0.54 15.59 6.31
C ALA A 147 -0.86 14.70 5.10
N ALA A 148 -1.94 13.94 5.15
CA ALA A 148 -2.40 13.12 4.02
C ALA A 148 -2.81 13.97 2.82
N GLU A 149 -3.49 15.11 3.03
CA GLU A 149 -3.83 16.09 1.99
C GLU A 149 -2.60 16.68 1.30
N LYS A 150 -1.45 16.72 1.97
CA LYS A 150 -0.18 17.19 1.40
C LYS A 150 0.59 16.10 0.67
N VAL A 151 0.61 14.88 1.21
CA VAL A 151 1.40 13.76 0.70
C VAL A 151 0.64 12.98 -0.39
N GLY A 152 -0.65 12.76 -0.22
CA GLY A 152 -1.48 11.96 -1.11
C GLY A 152 -1.45 12.40 -2.58
N PRO A 153 -1.54 13.71 -2.91
CA PRO A 153 -1.49 14.18 -4.29
C PRO A 153 -0.19 13.85 -5.02
N ILE A 154 0.93 13.72 -4.30
CA ILE A 154 2.22 13.34 -4.89
C ILE A 154 2.14 11.90 -5.42
N VAL A 155 1.61 10.98 -4.61
CA VAL A 155 1.40 9.59 -5.00
C VAL A 155 0.39 9.51 -6.15
N ALA A 156 -0.74 10.20 -6.03
CA ALA A 156 -1.77 10.21 -7.06
C ALA A 156 -1.24 10.69 -8.43
N THR A 157 -0.33 11.68 -8.44
CA THR A 157 0.35 12.14 -9.65
C THR A 157 1.22 11.03 -10.25
N ARG A 158 2.00 10.31 -9.45
CA ARG A 158 2.83 9.19 -9.92
C ARG A 158 2.02 8.03 -10.47
N LEU A 159 0.86 7.74 -9.89
CA LEU A 159 -0.08 6.74 -10.42
C LEU A 159 -0.55 7.14 -11.84
N ARG A 160 -0.95 8.40 -12.03
CA ARG A 160 -1.36 8.92 -13.34
C ARG A 160 -0.23 8.87 -14.38
N GLU A 161 0.98 9.24 -13.98
CA GLU A 161 2.17 9.18 -14.85
C GLU A 161 2.49 7.75 -15.26
N SER A 162 2.35 6.79 -14.35
CA SER A 162 2.61 5.37 -14.62
C SER A 162 1.64 4.82 -15.67
N LEU A 163 0.36 5.16 -15.61
CA LEU A 163 -0.64 4.76 -16.60
C LEU A 163 -0.38 5.37 -17.99
N ARG A 164 0.16 6.61 -18.06
CA ARG A 164 0.47 7.28 -19.33
C ARG A 164 1.59 6.59 -20.11
N LYS A 165 2.54 5.92 -19.45
CA LYS A 165 3.70 5.30 -20.09
C LYS A 165 3.33 4.24 -21.14
N GLU A 166 2.22 3.55 -20.96
CA GLU A 166 1.75 2.53 -21.90
C GLU A 166 0.49 2.96 -22.69
N ASN A 167 0.10 4.25 -22.64
CA ASN A 167 -1.24 4.67 -23.01
C ASN A 167 -2.32 3.79 -22.36
N ALA A 168 -1.98 3.28 -21.17
CA ALA A 168 -2.85 2.39 -20.44
C ALA A 168 -3.93 3.19 -19.74
N GLY A 169 -5.18 2.76 -19.88
CA GLY A 169 -6.26 3.20 -19.01
C GLY A 169 -6.43 2.20 -17.89
N ALA A 170 -7.00 2.63 -16.78
CA ALA A 170 -7.60 1.76 -15.78
C ALA A 170 -9.10 1.96 -15.82
N ASP A 171 -9.85 0.93 -15.43
CA ASP A 171 -11.30 0.97 -15.30
C ASP A 171 -11.67 1.06 -13.81
N ILE A 172 -10.87 0.42 -12.97
CA ILE A 172 -11.02 0.39 -11.51
C ILE A 172 -9.68 0.73 -10.86
N VAL A 173 -9.72 1.49 -9.76
CA VAL A 173 -8.61 1.62 -8.80
C VAL A 173 -8.98 0.87 -7.54
N LEU A 174 -8.19 -0.14 -7.17
CA LEU A 174 -8.35 -0.91 -5.95
C LEU A 174 -7.25 -0.53 -4.96
N LEU A 175 -7.64 0.06 -3.83
CA LEU A 175 -6.74 0.34 -2.71
C LEU A 175 -6.74 -0.88 -1.78
N VAL A 176 -5.54 -1.42 -1.54
CA VAL A 176 -5.31 -2.53 -0.60
C VAL A 176 -4.31 -2.08 0.48
N GLY A 177 -4.17 -2.84 1.56
CA GLY A 177 -3.19 -2.53 2.60
C GLY A 177 -3.60 -1.47 3.62
N GLY A 178 -2.83 -1.41 4.70
CA GLY A 178 -3.20 -0.67 5.92
C GLY A 178 -3.19 0.86 5.81
N GLY A 179 -2.52 1.42 4.80
CA GLY A 179 -2.46 2.86 4.55
C GLY A 179 -3.56 3.39 3.63
N ALA A 180 -4.44 2.53 3.09
CA ALA A 180 -5.43 2.89 2.07
C ALA A 180 -6.24 4.14 2.44
N GLY A 181 -6.73 4.23 3.69
CA GLY A 181 -7.54 5.36 4.15
C GLY A 181 -6.86 6.73 4.07
N PHE A 182 -5.53 6.79 4.13
CA PHE A 182 -4.80 8.07 3.98
C PHE A 182 -4.75 8.55 2.54
N PHE A 183 -4.75 7.64 1.57
CA PHE A 183 -4.54 7.97 0.15
C PHE A 183 -5.85 8.00 -0.65
N GLU A 184 -6.91 7.36 -0.16
CA GLU A 184 -8.19 7.26 -0.84
C GLU A 184 -8.75 8.60 -1.32
N PRO A 185 -8.77 9.70 -0.51
CA PRO A 185 -9.28 10.99 -0.96
C PRO A 185 -8.52 11.54 -2.18
N SER A 186 -7.18 11.51 -2.13
CA SER A 186 -6.34 12.00 -3.23
C SER A 186 -6.43 11.13 -4.49
N VAL A 187 -6.61 9.82 -4.31
CA VAL A 187 -6.84 8.89 -5.44
C VAL A 187 -8.19 9.15 -6.09
N LYS A 188 -9.27 9.33 -5.31
CA LYS A 188 -10.59 9.70 -5.84
C LYS A 188 -10.56 11.01 -6.62
N GLU A 189 -9.86 12.01 -6.11
CA GLU A 189 -9.69 13.30 -6.78
C GLU A 189 -8.90 13.16 -8.10
N ALA A 190 -7.85 12.35 -8.11
CA ALA A 190 -7.03 12.14 -9.29
C ALA A 190 -7.71 11.30 -10.38
N PHE A 191 -8.66 10.46 -10.01
CA PHE A 191 -9.38 9.53 -10.90
C PHE A 191 -10.90 9.68 -10.76
N PRO A 192 -11.47 10.88 -11.05
CA PRO A 192 -12.87 11.17 -10.78
C PRO A 192 -13.87 10.34 -11.60
N ASN A 193 -13.40 9.77 -12.71
CA ASN A 193 -14.23 8.97 -13.62
C ASN A 193 -14.05 7.47 -13.44
N LEU A 194 -13.21 7.03 -12.49
CA LEU A 194 -12.96 5.62 -12.23
C LEU A 194 -13.68 5.18 -10.94
N LYS A 195 -14.07 3.93 -10.91
CA LYS A 195 -14.49 3.29 -9.67
C LYS A 195 -13.27 3.14 -8.75
N VAL A 196 -13.31 3.76 -7.58
CA VAL A 196 -12.29 3.59 -6.54
C VAL A 196 -12.89 2.71 -5.44
N SER A 197 -12.33 1.52 -5.26
CA SER A 197 -12.69 0.55 -4.23
C SER A 197 -11.56 0.42 -3.22
N THR A 198 -11.91 0.20 -1.96
CA THR A 198 -10.95 -0.09 -0.89
C THR A 198 -11.25 -1.48 -0.35
N SER A 199 -10.22 -2.30 -0.21
CA SER A 199 -10.36 -3.62 0.39
C SER A 199 -10.54 -3.49 1.91
N ASP A 200 -11.44 -4.32 2.47
CA ASP A 200 -11.71 -4.37 3.92
C ASP A 200 -10.60 -5.08 4.73
N LEU A 201 -9.39 -5.19 4.18
CA LEU A 201 -8.25 -5.74 4.91
C LEU A 201 -7.99 -4.91 6.18
N PRO A 202 -7.92 -5.55 7.35
CA PRO A 202 -7.64 -4.84 8.59
C PRO A 202 -6.30 -4.10 8.48
N VAL A 203 -6.27 -2.87 9.02
CA VAL A 203 -5.13 -1.93 8.98
C VAL A 203 -3.78 -2.55 9.40
N PHE A 204 -3.79 -3.74 9.99
CA PHE A 204 -2.65 -4.44 10.57
C PHE A 204 -2.51 -5.90 10.11
N ALA A 205 -3.02 -6.26 8.94
CA ALA A 205 -2.86 -7.59 8.36
C ALA A 205 -1.50 -7.82 7.67
N ASN A 206 -0.46 -7.09 8.11
CA ASN A 206 0.93 -7.29 7.67
C ASN A 206 1.82 -7.58 8.87
#